data_771dcb77731fd9015bbaea44a5e3ae76
#
_entry.id   771dcb77731fd9015bbaea44a5e3ae76
#
_cell.length_a   1.000
_cell.length_b   1.000
_cell.length_c   1.000
_cell.angle_alpha   90.00
_cell.angle_beta   90.00
_cell.angle_gamma   90.00
#
_symmetry.space_group_name_H-M   'P 1'
#
loop_
_entity.id
_entity.type
_entity.pdbx_description
1 polymer ?
#
loop_
_entity_poly.entity_id
_entity_poly.type
_entity_poly.pdbx_seq_one_letter_code
_entity_poly.pdbx_strand_id
1 'polypeptide(L)'
;MSPRAWVAFLVSSALLATSPLWRASRAAEPQGAVFPGWPTTFEGHPLRELPLSEREQRFGMGFPGRIARFTDGRRELIFRWVHAPTRQLHSAEDCFRGLGYTLTPATLWRHPEGTSWQRFTAVRDGRPLGVREAIQDGASRRWTDVSAWYWSALMGDTEGPWWAITVAEGEIW
;
A
#
# COMPACT_ATOMS: atom_id res chain seq x y z
N MET A 1 24.13 1.36 -41.06
CA MET A 1 22.66 1.56 -40.97
C MET A 1 22.28 2.75 -41.82
N SER A 2 21.24 2.64 -42.64
CA SER A 2 20.78 3.74 -43.49
C SER A 2 20.15 4.87 -42.64
N PRO A 3 20.18 6.15 -43.10
CA PRO A 3 19.55 7.25 -42.39
C PRO A 3 18.05 7.01 -42.10
N ARG A 4 17.37 6.27 -42.97
CA ARG A 4 15.95 5.87 -42.76
C ARG A 4 15.76 4.93 -41.59
N ALA A 5 16.72 4.01 -41.36
CA ALA A 5 16.65 3.10 -40.19
C ALA A 5 16.87 3.86 -38.87
N TRP A 6 17.71 4.86 -38.83
CA TRP A 6 17.90 5.73 -37.67
C TRP A 6 16.66 6.55 -37.34
N VAL A 7 16.02 7.14 -38.37
CA VAL A 7 14.78 7.90 -38.19
C VAL A 7 13.66 6.98 -37.65
N ALA A 8 13.49 5.79 -38.22
CA ALA A 8 12.49 4.82 -37.73
C ALA A 8 12.74 4.41 -36.27
N PHE A 9 14.03 4.16 -35.92
CA PHE A 9 14.39 3.81 -34.53
C PHE A 9 14.08 4.94 -33.55
N LEU A 10 14.43 6.19 -33.88
CA LEU A 10 14.16 7.34 -33.00
C LEU A 10 12.66 7.60 -32.84
N VAL A 11 11.87 7.49 -33.89
CA VAL A 11 10.41 7.65 -33.84
C VAL A 11 9.79 6.56 -33.00
N SER A 12 10.19 5.30 -33.20
CA SER A 12 9.67 4.19 -32.38
C SER A 12 10.04 4.33 -30.91
N SER A 13 11.28 4.74 -30.61
CA SER A 13 11.73 4.98 -29.23
C SER A 13 10.97 6.13 -28.59
N ALA A 14 10.70 7.22 -29.30
CA ALA A 14 9.91 8.34 -28.80
C ALA A 14 8.45 7.93 -28.53
N LEU A 15 7.83 7.15 -29.43
CA LEU A 15 6.47 6.63 -29.22
C LEU A 15 6.39 5.68 -28.02
N LEU A 16 7.37 4.82 -27.83
CA LEU A 16 7.45 3.93 -26.67
C LEU A 16 7.68 4.71 -25.38
N ALA A 17 8.52 5.73 -25.38
CA ALA A 17 8.81 6.57 -24.23
C ALA A 17 7.58 7.42 -23.81
N THR A 18 6.73 7.83 -24.75
CA THR A 18 5.54 8.63 -24.44
C THR A 18 4.31 7.78 -24.10
N SER A 19 4.31 6.48 -24.43
CA SER A 19 3.17 5.59 -24.17
C SER A 19 2.73 5.51 -22.70
N PRO A 20 3.62 5.52 -21.68
CA PRO A 20 3.21 5.57 -20.28
C PRO A 20 2.51 6.88 -19.90
N LEU A 21 2.92 8.00 -20.50
CA LEU A 21 2.31 9.31 -20.23
C LEU A 21 0.88 9.38 -20.75
N TRP A 22 0.59 8.76 -21.87
CA TRP A 22 -0.75 8.71 -22.45
C TRP A 22 -1.71 7.80 -21.64
N ARG A 23 -1.16 6.74 -21.05
CA ARG A 23 -1.93 5.88 -20.12
C ARG A 23 -2.15 6.56 -18.77
N ALA A 24 -1.13 7.22 -18.24
CA ALA A 24 -1.23 7.99 -16.99
C ALA A 24 -2.27 9.12 -17.09
N SER A 25 -2.38 9.78 -18.25
CA SER A 25 -3.42 10.81 -18.50
C SER A 25 -4.84 10.22 -18.57
N ARG A 26 -4.97 8.92 -18.78
CA ARG A 26 -6.26 8.20 -18.81
C ARG A 26 -6.59 7.50 -17.48
N ALA A 27 -5.66 7.41 -16.56
CA ALA A 27 -5.96 7.10 -15.17
C ALA A 27 -6.68 8.32 -14.58
N ALA A 28 -7.93 8.53 -15.04
CA ALA A 28 -8.83 9.52 -14.48
C ALA A 28 -8.86 9.29 -12.98
N GLU A 29 -8.74 10.37 -12.21
CA GLU A 29 -9.14 10.30 -10.80
C GLU A 29 -10.50 9.58 -10.77
N PRO A 30 -10.67 8.52 -9.98
CA PRO A 30 -11.96 7.88 -9.84
C PRO A 30 -12.92 8.93 -9.29
N GLN A 31 -13.60 9.62 -10.22
CA GLN A 31 -14.59 10.62 -9.86
C GLN A 31 -15.68 9.90 -9.09
N GLY A 32 -15.75 10.16 -7.78
CA GLY A 32 -16.86 9.71 -6.96
C GLY A 32 -16.65 8.44 -6.15
N ALA A 33 -15.44 7.97 -5.92
CA ALA A 33 -15.22 6.90 -4.95
C ALA A 33 -15.68 7.37 -3.57
N VAL A 34 -16.86 6.93 -3.15
CA VAL A 34 -17.41 7.23 -1.83
C VAL A 34 -16.73 6.32 -0.82
N PHE A 35 -16.20 6.91 0.24
CA PHE A 35 -15.61 6.12 1.33
C PHE A 35 -16.71 5.28 2.01
N PRO A 36 -16.56 3.94 2.06
CA PRO A 36 -17.62 3.06 2.56
C PRO A 36 -17.71 3.01 4.10
N GLY A 37 -16.86 3.74 4.80
CA GLY A 37 -16.68 3.63 6.24
C GLY A 37 -15.54 2.66 6.60
N TRP A 38 -15.11 2.71 7.86
CA TRP A 38 -14.09 1.80 8.38
C TRP A 38 -14.69 0.44 8.71
N PRO A 39 -13.93 -0.66 8.56
CA PRO A 39 -14.38 -1.96 9.00
C PRO A 39 -14.59 -1.96 10.53
N THR A 40 -15.64 -2.61 10.98
CA THR A 40 -15.93 -2.79 12.41
C THR A 40 -15.32 -4.05 12.99
N THR A 41 -14.87 -4.96 12.10
CA THR A 41 -14.24 -6.23 12.47
C THR A 41 -13.07 -6.52 11.53
N PHE A 42 -12.08 -7.27 12.00
CA PHE A 42 -10.97 -7.79 11.19
C PHE A 42 -10.64 -9.21 11.66
N GLU A 43 -10.63 -10.16 10.72
CA GLU A 43 -10.40 -11.59 11.03
C GLU A 43 -11.26 -12.11 12.19
N GLY A 44 -12.55 -11.72 12.19
CA GLY A 44 -13.51 -12.14 13.21
C GLY A 44 -13.43 -11.39 14.54
N HIS A 45 -12.47 -10.48 14.72
CA HIS A 45 -12.31 -9.69 15.96
C HIS A 45 -12.88 -8.28 15.79
N PRO A 46 -13.62 -7.76 16.80
CA PRO A 46 -14.12 -6.38 16.77
C PRO A 46 -12.96 -5.39 16.83
N LEU A 47 -13.09 -4.29 16.08
CA LEU A 47 -12.11 -3.22 16.04
C LEU A 47 -12.58 -2.02 16.86
N ARG A 48 -11.64 -1.45 17.61
CA ARG A 48 -11.80 -0.16 18.29
C ARG A 48 -10.82 0.83 17.67
N GLU A 49 -11.33 1.97 17.23
CA GLU A 49 -10.50 3.04 16.67
C GLU A 49 -9.59 3.66 17.74
N LEU A 50 -8.37 3.95 17.36
CA LEU A 50 -7.35 4.62 18.15
C LEU A 50 -7.05 6.00 17.54
N PRO A 51 -6.67 7.00 18.34
CA PRO A 51 -6.22 8.29 17.81
C PRO A 51 -4.96 8.08 16.96
N LEU A 52 -4.89 8.80 15.85
CA LEU A 52 -3.67 8.88 15.05
C LEU A 52 -2.58 9.62 15.82
N SER A 53 -1.36 9.13 15.74
CA SER A 53 -0.18 9.84 16.22
C SER A 53 0.05 11.11 15.38
N GLU A 54 0.79 12.09 15.90
CA GLU A 54 1.14 13.30 15.17
C GLU A 54 1.82 13.01 13.81
N ARG A 55 2.60 11.95 13.74
CA ARG A 55 3.25 11.51 12.51
C ARG A 55 2.25 10.99 11.49
N GLU A 56 1.29 10.18 11.91
CA GLU A 56 0.21 9.66 11.05
C GLU A 56 -0.71 10.78 10.58
N GLN A 57 -0.99 11.77 11.43
CA GLN A 57 -1.75 12.97 11.05
C GLN A 57 -1.02 13.77 9.97
N ARG A 58 0.29 14.00 10.14
CA ARG A 58 1.11 14.67 9.11
C ARG A 58 1.16 13.89 7.79
N PHE A 59 1.25 12.57 7.88
CA PHE A 59 1.21 11.71 6.70
C PHE A 59 -0.13 11.79 5.96
N GLY A 60 -1.23 11.99 6.68
CA GLY A 60 -2.57 12.17 6.12
C GLY A 60 -2.77 13.47 5.33
N MET A 61 -1.88 14.47 5.51
CA MET A 61 -1.99 15.73 4.78
C MET A 61 -1.64 15.52 3.29
N GLY A 62 -2.62 15.76 2.42
CA GLY A 62 -2.48 15.56 0.97
C GLY A 62 -2.51 14.10 0.51
N PHE A 63 -2.73 13.15 1.42
CA PHE A 63 -2.91 11.75 1.06
C PHE A 63 -4.24 11.55 0.31
N PRO A 64 -4.23 10.91 -0.88
CA PRO A 64 -5.45 10.74 -1.68
C PRO A 64 -6.29 9.60 -1.11
N GLY A 65 -6.91 9.85 0.04
CA GLY A 65 -7.69 8.85 0.74
C GLY A 65 -7.93 9.16 2.20
N ARG A 66 -8.04 8.11 3.01
CA ARG A 66 -8.24 8.20 4.47
C ARG A 66 -7.35 7.22 5.20
N ILE A 67 -6.96 7.58 6.41
CA ILE A 67 -6.11 6.77 7.28
C ILE A 67 -6.78 6.69 8.64
N ALA A 68 -6.82 5.49 9.22
CA ALA A 68 -7.24 5.29 10.58
C ALA A 68 -6.45 4.16 11.23
N ARG A 69 -6.33 4.23 12.54
CA ARG A 69 -5.63 3.27 13.39
C ARG A 69 -6.63 2.57 14.30
N PHE A 70 -6.48 1.28 14.44
CA PHE A 70 -7.39 0.44 15.23
C PHE A 70 -6.62 -0.52 16.11
N THR A 71 -7.32 -1.09 17.07
CA THR A 71 -6.89 -2.26 17.83
C THR A 71 -8.04 -3.22 18.01
N ASP A 72 -7.71 -4.52 18.05
CA ASP A 72 -8.61 -5.58 18.47
C ASP A 72 -8.31 -6.06 19.93
N GLY A 73 -7.47 -5.28 20.65
CA GLY A 73 -7.01 -5.60 21.99
C GLY A 73 -5.74 -6.44 22.05
N ARG A 74 -5.32 -7.06 20.94
CA ARG A 74 -4.10 -7.87 20.81
C ARG A 74 -3.14 -7.35 19.75
N ARG A 75 -3.69 -6.71 18.72
CA ARG A 75 -2.97 -6.19 17.57
C ARG A 75 -3.29 -4.72 17.37
N GLU A 76 -2.36 -4.00 16.76
CA GLU A 76 -2.63 -2.68 16.20
C GLU A 76 -2.71 -2.78 14.69
N LEU A 77 -3.67 -2.09 14.11
CA LEU A 77 -3.95 -2.11 12.69
C LEU A 77 -3.98 -0.68 12.15
N ILE A 78 -3.38 -0.47 11.01
CA ILE A 78 -3.51 0.78 10.26
C ILE A 78 -4.23 0.44 8.95
N PHE A 79 -5.38 1.06 8.74
CA PHE A 79 -6.12 1.00 7.50
C PHE A 79 -5.91 2.29 6.73
N ARG A 80 -5.57 2.16 5.46
CA ARG A 80 -5.47 3.27 4.51
C ARG A 80 -6.40 2.96 3.34
N TRP A 81 -7.46 3.73 3.21
CA TRP A 81 -8.32 3.69 2.04
C TRP A 81 -7.77 4.69 1.03
N VAL A 82 -7.44 4.22 -0.16
CA VAL A 82 -6.74 4.98 -1.20
C VAL A 82 -7.62 5.02 -2.43
N HIS A 83 -7.94 6.22 -2.95
CA HIS A 83 -8.80 6.35 -4.11
C HIS A 83 -8.05 6.71 -5.41
N ALA A 84 -6.78 7.09 -5.33
CA ALA A 84 -5.94 7.38 -6.48
C ALA A 84 -4.52 6.84 -6.27
N PRO A 85 -3.81 6.40 -7.34
CA PRO A 85 -2.42 5.96 -7.23
C PRO A 85 -1.55 7.06 -6.63
N THR A 86 -0.74 6.72 -5.63
CA THR A 86 0.08 7.71 -4.93
C THR A 86 1.41 7.12 -4.48
N ARG A 87 2.48 7.92 -4.55
CA ARG A 87 3.77 7.61 -3.94
C ARG A 87 3.83 7.93 -2.45
N GLN A 88 2.78 8.55 -1.89
CA GLN A 88 2.69 8.79 -0.45
C GLN A 88 2.36 7.50 0.33
N LEU A 89 1.88 6.44 -0.33
CA LEU A 89 1.73 5.15 0.30
C LEU A 89 3.10 4.49 0.43
N HIS A 90 3.70 4.58 1.61
CA HIS A 90 4.97 3.93 1.94
C HIS A 90 4.73 2.52 2.47
N SER A 91 5.73 1.64 2.29
CA SER A 91 5.71 0.31 2.89
C SER A 91 5.75 0.37 4.41
N ALA A 92 5.22 -0.65 5.08
CA ALA A 92 5.35 -0.77 6.52
C ALA A 92 6.83 -0.85 6.94
N GLU A 93 7.69 -1.51 6.15
CA GLU A 93 9.14 -1.57 6.40
C GLU A 93 9.75 -0.17 6.50
N ASP A 94 9.46 0.73 5.55
CA ASP A 94 10.00 2.10 5.57
C ASP A 94 9.51 2.88 6.79
N CYS A 95 8.24 2.70 7.15
CA CYS A 95 7.67 3.32 8.33
C CYS A 95 8.37 2.84 9.62
N PHE A 96 8.57 1.53 9.77
CA PHE A 96 9.22 0.96 10.96
C PHE A 96 10.71 1.30 11.02
N ARG A 97 11.46 1.29 9.88
CA ARG A 97 12.84 1.79 9.83
C ARG A 97 12.93 3.25 10.26
N GLY A 98 12.03 4.09 9.74
CA GLY A 98 11.97 5.50 10.12
C GLY A 98 11.55 5.74 11.58
N LEU A 99 11.02 4.74 12.29
CA LEU A 99 10.74 4.74 13.73
C LEU A 99 11.91 4.18 14.57
N GLY A 100 13.02 3.80 13.92
CA GLY A 100 14.22 3.27 14.61
C GLY A 100 14.15 1.78 14.93
N TYR A 101 13.27 1.02 14.27
CA TYR A 101 13.28 -0.44 14.40
C TYR A 101 14.34 -1.07 13.49
N THR A 102 14.96 -2.12 13.98
CA THR A 102 15.74 -3.06 13.15
C THR A 102 14.79 -4.11 12.61
N LEU A 103 14.87 -4.40 11.30
CA LEU A 103 13.93 -5.30 10.64
C LEU A 103 14.63 -6.58 10.18
N THR A 104 13.93 -7.72 10.28
CA THR A 104 14.32 -8.92 9.53
C THR A 104 13.95 -8.73 8.04
N PRO A 105 14.60 -9.48 7.12
CA PRO A 105 14.15 -9.51 5.72
C PRO A 105 12.66 -9.87 5.63
N ALA A 106 11.95 -9.13 4.78
CA ALA A 106 10.54 -9.40 4.53
C ALA A 106 10.37 -10.71 3.74
N THR A 107 9.35 -11.46 4.08
CA THR A 107 8.99 -12.73 3.45
C THR A 107 7.53 -12.72 3.02
N LEU A 108 7.21 -13.49 1.98
CA LEU A 108 5.83 -13.76 1.61
C LEU A 108 5.25 -14.77 2.63
N TRP A 109 4.19 -14.38 3.29
CA TRP A 109 3.45 -15.24 4.20
C TRP A 109 2.03 -15.44 3.71
N ARG A 110 1.56 -16.68 3.73
CA ARG A 110 0.20 -17.03 3.36
C ARG A 110 -0.63 -17.32 4.61
N HIS A 111 -1.69 -16.55 4.79
CA HIS A 111 -2.66 -16.78 5.86
C HIS A 111 -3.40 -18.12 5.64
N PRO A 112 -3.84 -18.82 6.69
CA PRO A 112 -4.61 -20.07 6.56
C PRO A 112 -5.83 -19.97 5.64
N GLU A 113 -6.47 -18.81 5.56
CA GLU A 113 -7.59 -18.51 4.65
C GLU A 113 -7.15 -18.27 3.19
N GLY A 114 -5.87 -18.48 2.87
CA GLY A 114 -5.34 -18.37 1.51
C GLY A 114 -4.86 -17.00 1.08
N THR A 115 -5.03 -15.96 1.89
CA THR A 115 -4.57 -14.61 1.56
C THR A 115 -3.06 -14.44 1.76
N SER A 116 -2.41 -13.73 0.83
CA SER A 116 -0.96 -13.48 0.87
C SER A 116 -0.65 -12.13 1.51
N TRP A 117 0.41 -12.08 2.31
CA TRP A 117 0.91 -10.92 3.01
C TRP A 117 2.42 -10.84 2.89
N GLN A 118 2.98 -9.65 2.84
CA GLN A 118 4.37 -9.43 3.21
C GLN A 118 4.48 -9.45 4.73
N ARG A 119 5.47 -10.14 5.28
CA ARG A 119 5.68 -10.25 6.72
C ARG A 119 7.14 -10.06 7.07
N PHE A 120 7.41 -9.34 8.16
CA PHE A 120 8.72 -9.17 8.77
C PHE A 120 8.59 -9.03 10.28
N THR A 121 9.72 -9.13 10.98
CA THR A 121 9.81 -8.80 12.41
C THR A 121 10.54 -7.47 12.56
N ALA A 122 9.95 -6.56 13.32
CA ALA A 122 10.55 -5.29 13.71
C ALA A 122 10.99 -5.37 15.17
N VAL A 123 12.25 -5.02 15.47
CA VAL A 123 12.82 -5.09 16.83
C VAL A 123 13.27 -3.71 17.26
N ARG A 124 12.82 -3.25 18.42
CA ARG A 124 13.29 -2.04 19.07
C ARG A 124 13.38 -2.27 20.57
N ASP A 125 14.48 -1.84 21.17
CA ASP A 125 14.76 -2.01 22.62
C ASP A 125 14.63 -3.48 23.08
N GLY A 126 15.08 -4.41 22.22
CA GLY A 126 15.01 -5.85 22.46
C GLY A 126 13.62 -6.49 22.35
N ARG A 127 12.58 -5.70 22.02
CA ARG A 127 11.20 -6.18 21.90
C ARG A 127 10.86 -6.45 20.44
N PRO A 128 10.52 -7.70 20.08
CA PRO A 128 10.10 -8.05 18.75
C PRO A 128 8.62 -7.72 18.52
N LEU A 129 8.30 -7.25 17.33
CA LEU A 129 6.96 -6.98 16.84
C LEU A 129 6.81 -7.66 15.48
N GLY A 130 5.87 -8.57 15.34
CA GLY A 130 5.52 -9.15 14.05
C GLY A 130 4.69 -8.16 13.23
N VAL A 131 5.12 -7.87 12.01
CA VAL A 131 4.41 -6.95 11.13
C VAL A 131 4.04 -7.65 9.85
N ARG A 132 2.80 -7.45 9.37
CA ARG A 132 2.36 -7.89 8.05
C ARG A 132 1.61 -6.78 7.32
N GLU A 133 1.77 -6.75 6.00
CA GLU A 133 1.17 -5.74 5.15
C GLU A 133 0.63 -6.35 3.87
N ALA A 134 -0.49 -5.82 3.39
CA ALA A 134 -1.01 -6.10 2.06
C ALA A 134 -1.87 -4.93 1.58
N ILE A 135 -1.97 -4.83 0.25
CA ILE A 135 -2.90 -3.92 -0.42
C ILE A 135 -3.90 -4.77 -1.19
N GLN A 136 -5.16 -4.38 -1.21
CA GLN A 136 -6.21 -5.10 -1.94
C GLN A 136 -7.18 -4.13 -2.62
N ASP A 137 -7.72 -4.53 -3.76
CA ASP A 137 -8.82 -3.85 -4.44
C ASP A 137 -10.19 -4.47 -4.10
N GLY A 138 -11.25 -3.89 -4.65
CA GLY A 138 -12.61 -4.41 -4.48
C GLY A 138 -12.89 -5.72 -5.22
N ALA A 139 -12.01 -6.13 -6.14
CA ALA A 139 -12.12 -7.37 -6.94
C ALA A 139 -11.32 -8.53 -6.35
N SER A 140 -10.87 -8.43 -5.11
CA SER A 140 -10.06 -9.45 -4.39
C SER A 140 -8.63 -9.62 -4.91
N ARG A 141 -8.15 -8.75 -5.81
CA ARG A 141 -6.74 -8.72 -6.19
C ARG A 141 -5.93 -8.16 -5.03
N ARG A 142 -4.75 -8.73 -4.81
CA ARG A 142 -3.91 -8.39 -3.66
C ARG A 142 -2.46 -8.23 -4.06
N TRP A 143 -1.81 -7.23 -3.45
CA TRP A 143 -0.38 -6.96 -3.57
C TRP A 143 0.26 -7.02 -2.20
N THR A 144 1.45 -7.59 -2.15
CA THR A 144 2.30 -7.66 -0.96
C THR A 144 3.47 -6.69 -1.06
N ASP A 145 3.55 -5.92 -2.14
CA ASP A 145 4.56 -4.91 -2.40
C ASP A 145 3.91 -3.62 -2.90
N VAL A 146 4.25 -2.50 -2.26
CA VAL A 146 3.68 -1.18 -2.56
C VAL A 146 4.06 -0.70 -3.96
N SER A 147 5.28 -1.00 -4.41
CA SER A 147 5.73 -0.59 -5.74
C SER A 147 5.00 -1.36 -6.83
N ALA A 148 4.80 -2.67 -6.65
CA ALA A 148 4.03 -3.49 -7.57
C ALA A 148 2.57 -3.01 -7.68
N TRP A 149 1.93 -2.68 -6.54
CA TRP A 149 0.61 -2.06 -6.53
C TRP A 149 0.61 -0.72 -7.29
N TYR A 150 1.57 0.16 -6.96
CA TYR A 150 1.62 1.50 -7.56
C TYR A 150 1.72 1.44 -9.09
N TRP A 151 2.59 0.58 -9.62
CA TRP A 151 2.74 0.41 -11.06
C TRP A 151 1.50 -0.22 -11.70
N SER A 152 0.88 -1.24 -11.07
CA SER A 152 -0.38 -1.82 -11.56
C SER A 152 -1.49 -0.76 -11.63
N ALA A 153 -1.61 0.08 -10.60
CA ALA A 153 -2.61 1.14 -10.55
C ALA A 153 -2.32 2.25 -11.58
N LEU A 154 -1.04 2.66 -11.73
CA LEU A 154 -0.63 3.69 -12.67
C LEU A 154 -0.84 3.24 -14.12
N MET A 155 -0.62 1.96 -14.42
CA MET A 155 -0.82 1.39 -15.77
C MET A 155 -2.29 1.08 -16.08
N GLY A 156 -3.17 1.21 -15.09
CA GLY A 156 -4.60 0.90 -15.25
C GLY A 156 -4.91 -0.60 -15.25
N ASP A 157 -4.00 -1.43 -14.72
CA ASP A 157 -4.23 -2.87 -14.55
C ASP A 157 -5.20 -3.16 -13.38
N THR A 158 -5.40 -2.20 -12.51
CA THR A 158 -6.35 -2.22 -11.39
C THR A 158 -6.95 -0.85 -11.19
N GLU A 159 -8.19 -0.82 -10.76
CA GLU A 159 -8.93 0.40 -10.45
C GLU A 159 -9.19 0.50 -8.95
N GLY A 160 -9.07 1.72 -8.40
CA GLY A 160 -9.41 2.00 -7.01
C GLY A 160 -10.90 1.97 -6.72
N PRO A 161 -11.28 2.10 -5.47
CA PRO A 161 -10.39 2.33 -4.33
C PRO A 161 -9.70 1.06 -3.83
N TRP A 162 -8.57 1.25 -3.15
CA TRP A 162 -7.78 0.17 -2.56
C TRP A 162 -7.73 0.31 -1.04
N TRP A 163 -7.54 -0.83 -0.38
CA TRP A 163 -7.28 -0.91 1.05
C TRP A 163 -5.84 -1.36 1.27
N ALA A 164 -4.99 -0.49 1.82
CA ALA A 164 -3.69 -0.89 2.32
C ALA A 164 -3.79 -1.13 3.82
N ILE A 165 -3.45 -2.33 4.24
CA ILE A 165 -3.66 -2.82 5.61
C ILE A 165 -2.30 -3.20 6.17
N THR A 166 -1.93 -2.60 7.30
CA THR A 166 -0.76 -3.00 8.10
C THR A 166 -1.26 -3.52 9.43
N VAL A 167 -0.79 -4.68 9.82
CA VAL A 167 -1.10 -5.31 11.12
C VAL A 167 0.20 -5.49 11.88
N ALA A 168 0.26 -5.00 13.10
CA ALA A 168 1.37 -5.16 14.02
C ALA A 168 0.95 -6.03 15.20
N GLU A 169 1.65 -7.14 15.39
CA GLU A 169 1.39 -8.14 16.44
C GLU A 169 2.62 -8.21 17.36
N GLY A 170 2.45 -7.88 18.61
CA GLY A 170 3.49 -7.95 19.62
C GLY A 170 2.91 -8.32 20.97
N GLU A 171 3.77 -8.61 21.95
CA GLU A 171 3.32 -8.58 23.32
C GLU A 171 2.95 -7.12 23.65
N ILE A 172 1.64 -6.83 23.64
CA ILE A 172 1.10 -5.56 24.13
C ILE A 172 1.19 -5.64 25.64
N TRP A 173 2.14 -4.92 26.20
CA TRP A 173 2.27 -4.72 27.66
C TRP A 173 1.44 -3.51 28.11
#